data_f4b69003d494253467080e33f81159b8
#
_entry.id   f4b69003d494253467080e33f81159b8
#
_cell.length_a   1.000
_cell.length_b   1.000
_cell.length_c   1.000
_cell.angle_alpha   90.00
_cell.angle_beta   90.00
_cell.angle_gamma   90.00
#
_symmetry.space_group_name_H-M   'P 1'
#
loop_
_entity.id
_entity.type
_entity.pdbx_description
1 polymer ?
#
loop_
_entity_poly.entity_id
_entity_poly.type
_entity_poly.pdbx_seq_one_letter_code
_entity_poly.pdbx_strand_id
1 'polypeptide(L)'
;MSKFRPFLAVYIIVRQQQRILLLQRQNTGFDDGKWSLPAGHVEEGESALTAAIREAEEEIGIVISPSALKLVYTLHRKSDERTYIDLWFEVDGFDGVPVNQEPNKCAGLMWSDLQNLPENTQEYVKIALKDMQTSHYGSLGLDTEC
;
A
#
# COMPACT_ATOMS: atom_id res chain seq x y z
N MET A 1 -25.69 10.55 -18.28
CA MET A 1 -25.14 9.24 -17.91
C MET A 1 -23.83 9.43 -17.14
N SER A 2 -23.76 8.91 -15.94
CA SER A 2 -22.53 8.98 -15.16
C SER A 2 -21.53 7.94 -15.63
N LYS A 3 -20.25 8.28 -15.51
CA LYS A 3 -19.17 7.35 -15.83
C LYS A 3 -18.74 6.63 -14.57
N PHE A 4 -18.29 5.41 -14.74
CA PHE A 4 -17.72 4.63 -13.66
C PHE A 4 -16.47 5.31 -13.10
N ARG A 5 -16.36 5.38 -11.78
CA ARG A 5 -15.25 6.05 -11.09
C ARG A 5 -14.68 5.16 -9.99
N PRO A 6 -13.59 4.50 -10.25
CA PRO A 6 -12.93 3.71 -9.20
C PRO A 6 -12.21 4.64 -8.22
N PHE A 7 -11.97 4.12 -7.02
CA PHE A 7 -11.10 4.79 -6.07
C PHE A 7 -9.64 4.60 -6.51
N LEU A 8 -8.86 5.64 -6.34
CA LEU A 8 -7.44 5.60 -6.64
C LEU A 8 -6.66 5.63 -5.33
N ALA A 9 -5.86 4.61 -5.09
CA ALA A 9 -5.10 4.48 -3.86
C ALA A 9 -3.63 4.27 -4.17
N VAL A 10 -2.77 4.63 -3.21
CA VAL A 10 -1.34 4.39 -3.30
C VAL A 10 -0.90 3.49 -2.15
N TYR A 11 0.05 2.62 -2.42
CA TYR A 11 0.69 1.74 -1.45
C TYR A 11 2.19 1.98 -1.52
N ILE A 12 2.84 2.02 -0.37
CA ILE A 12 4.27 2.32 -0.31
C ILE A 12 5.03 1.12 0.24
N ILE A 13 5.93 0.57 -0.57
CA ILE A 13 6.81 -0.52 -0.16
C ILE A 13 8.09 0.13 0.33
N VAL A 14 8.21 0.28 1.65
CA VAL A 14 9.41 0.83 2.28
C VAL A 14 10.35 -0.34 2.51
N ARG A 15 11.42 -0.38 1.77
CA ARG A 15 12.27 -1.55 1.71
C ARG A 15 13.66 -1.30 2.27
N GLN A 16 14.15 -2.27 3.05
CA GLN A 16 15.55 -2.33 3.48
C GLN A 16 16.03 -3.76 3.19
N GLN A 17 16.80 -3.92 2.11
CA GLN A 17 17.28 -5.22 1.66
C GLN A 17 16.11 -6.19 1.41
N GLN A 18 16.01 -7.28 2.14
CA GLN A 18 14.96 -8.28 1.98
C GLN A 18 13.75 -8.02 2.88
N ARG A 19 13.74 -6.91 3.60
CA ARG A 19 12.66 -6.60 4.53
C ARG A 19 11.83 -5.42 4.04
N ILE A 20 10.55 -5.46 4.34
CA ILE A 20 9.62 -4.37 4.06
C ILE A 20 8.94 -3.96 5.35
N LEU A 21 8.53 -2.70 5.41
CA LEU A 21 7.86 -2.17 6.59
C LEU A 21 6.36 -2.47 6.50
N LEU A 22 5.84 -3.13 7.53
CA LEU A 22 4.42 -3.38 7.67
C LEU A 22 3.86 -2.58 8.83
N LEU A 23 2.58 -2.23 8.74
CA LEU A 23 1.84 -1.63 9.84
C LEU A 23 0.59 -2.46 10.14
N GLN A 24 0.24 -2.56 11.42
CA GLN A 24 -0.89 -3.35 11.85
C GLN A 24 -2.12 -2.45 12.00
N ARG A 25 -3.19 -2.79 11.32
CA ARG A 25 -4.43 -2.02 11.32
C ARG A 25 -5.16 -2.17 12.64
N GLN A 26 -5.75 -1.07 13.15
CA GLN A 26 -6.67 -1.11 14.28
C GLN A 26 -7.64 0.07 14.20
N ASN A 27 -8.83 -0.13 14.72
CA ASN A 27 -9.86 0.91 14.81
C ASN A 27 -10.23 1.55 13.48
N THR A 28 -10.09 0.81 12.37
CA THR A 28 -10.42 1.30 11.03
C THR A 28 -11.78 0.80 10.55
N GLY A 29 -12.26 -0.29 11.14
CA GLY A 29 -13.50 -0.93 10.72
C GLY A 29 -13.33 -1.91 9.57
N PHE A 30 -12.11 -2.08 9.07
CA PHE A 30 -11.82 -3.02 7.99
C PHE A 30 -10.47 -3.68 8.19
N ASP A 31 -10.45 -5.01 8.19
CA ASP A 31 -9.23 -5.83 8.34
C ASP A 31 -8.41 -5.46 9.57
N ASP A 32 -9.06 -5.04 10.65
CA ASP A 32 -8.35 -4.68 11.87
C ASP A 32 -7.62 -5.90 12.45
N GLY A 33 -6.41 -5.66 12.94
CA GLY A 33 -5.52 -6.72 13.41
C GLY A 33 -4.61 -7.28 12.32
N LYS A 34 -4.89 -7.00 11.06
CA LYS A 34 -4.06 -7.49 9.96
C LYS A 34 -2.93 -6.53 9.63
N TRP A 35 -1.87 -7.08 9.08
CA TRP A 35 -0.72 -6.32 8.62
C TRP A 35 -0.92 -5.83 7.20
N SER A 36 -0.47 -4.62 6.93
CA SER A 36 -0.58 -3.99 5.63
C SER A 36 0.63 -3.09 5.41
N LEU A 37 0.60 -2.33 4.32
CA LEU A 37 1.62 -1.34 3.99
C LEU A 37 1.08 0.06 4.30
N PRO A 38 1.95 1.06 4.44
CA PRO A 38 1.52 2.45 4.39
C PRO A 38 0.76 2.68 3.09
N ALA A 39 -0.41 3.29 3.18
CA ALA A 39 -1.30 3.44 2.04
C ALA A 39 -2.33 4.54 2.29
N GLY A 40 -2.96 5.02 1.22
CA GLY A 40 -4.04 5.98 1.33
C GLY A 40 -4.61 6.33 -0.02
N HIS A 41 -5.70 7.08 0.00
CA HIS A 41 -6.37 7.54 -1.21
C HIS A 41 -5.69 8.77 -1.79
N VAL A 42 -5.62 8.83 -3.10
CA VAL A 42 -5.18 10.03 -3.81
C VAL A 42 -6.29 11.07 -3.72
N GLU A 43 -5.95 12.27 -3.31
CA GLU A 43 -6.90 13.37 -3.20
C GLU A 43 -7.05 14.10 -4.52
N GLU A 44 -8.19 14.75 -4.71
CA GLU A 44 -8.43 15.54 -5.91
C GLU A 44 -7.35 16.60 -6.05
N GLY A 45 -6.79 16.70 -7.24
CA GLY A 45 -5.76 17.69 -7.53
C GLY A 45 -4.33 17.31 -7.20
N GLU A 46 -4.11 16.18 -6.52
CA GLU A 46 -2.74 15.72 -6.29
C GLU A 46 -2.40 14.54 -7.20
N SER A 47 -1.13 14.41 -7.55
CA SER A 47 -0.68 13.24 -8.29
C SER A 47 -0.54 12.05 -7.35
N ALA A 48 -0.53 10.84 -7.92
CA ALA A 48 -0.31 9.64 -7.13
C ALA A 48 1.05 9.67 -6.43
N LEU A 49 2.07 10.20 -7.10
CA LEU A 49 3.40 10.35 -6.53
C LEU A 49 3.37 11.24 -5.29
N THR A 50 2.69 12.38 -5.39
CA THR A 50 2.53 13.31 -4.26
C THR A 50 1.76 12.66 -3.12
N ALA A 51 0.71 11.91 -3.45
CA ALA A 51 -0.08 11.20 -2.44
C ALA A 51 0.77 10.18 -1.68
N ALA A 52 1.63 9.44 -2.39
CA ALA A 52 2.51 8.45 -1.75
C ALA A 52 3.49 9.13 -0.78
N ILE A 53 4.08 10.25 -1.18
CA ILE A 53 4.98 11.01 -0.32
C ILE A 53 4.25 11.52 0.92
N ARG A 54 3.06 12.08 0.73
CA ARG A 54 2.24 12.60 1.82
C ARG A 54 1.82 11.50 2.80
N GLU A 55 1.33 10.38 2.29
CA GLU A 55 0.90 9.28 3.14
C GLU A 55 2.05 8.68 3.96
N ALA A 56 3.23 8.54 3.37
CA ALA A 56 4.39 8.04 4.09
C ALA A 56 4.79 8.97 5.24
N GLU A 57 4.73 10.28 5.03
CA GLU A 57 5.04 11.24 6.07
C GLU A 57 3.99 11.23 7.17
N GLU A 58 2.70 11.21 6.79
CA GLU A 58 1.60 11.20 7.75
C GLU A 58 1.56 9.94 8.61
N GLU A 59 1.77 8.77 7.99
CA GLU A 59 1.59 7.50 8.70
C GLU A 59 2.84 7.03 9.44
N ILE A 60 4.02 7.23 8.86
CA ILE A 60 5.25 6.68 9.42
C ILE A 60 6.40 7.70 9.57
N GLY A 61 6.15 8.97 9.27
CA GLY A 61 7.08 10.05 9.58
C GLY A 61 8.38 10.08 8.76
N ILE A 62 8.42 9.41 7.62
CA ILE A 62 9.60 9.47 6.75
C ILE A 62 9.42 10.51 5.66
N VAL A 63 10.52 11.09 5.19
CA VAL A 63 10.53 12.07 4.12
C VAL A 63 11.13 11.42 2.88
N ILE A 64 10.35 11.39 1.80
CA ILE A 64 10.75 10.73 0.56
C ILE A 64 10.89 11.77 -0.54
N SER A 65 12.05 11.78 -1.21
CA SER A 65 12.24 12.58 -2.40
C SER A 65 11.46 11.96 -3.57
N PRO A 66 10.84 12.78 -4.44
CA PRO A 66 10.11 12.22 -5.59
C PRO A 66 10.95 11.28 -6.45
N SER A 67 12.25 11.55 -6.59
CA SER A 67 13.15 10.72 -7.39
C SER A 67 13.44 9.36 -6.75
N ALA A 68 13.14 9.19 -5.46
CA ALA A 68 13.38 7.93 -4.77
C ALA A 68 12.19 6.97 -4.87
N LEU A 69 11.06 7.44 -5.40
CA LEU A 69 9.85 6.61 -5.57
C LEU A 69 9.79 6.03 -6.97
N LYS A 70 9.47 4.75 -7.04
CA LYS A 70 9.34 4.03 -8.30
C LYS A 70 8.03 3.27 -8.31
N LEU A 71 7.21 3.48 -9.34
CA LEU A 71 5.99 2.69 -9.52
C LEU A 71 6.39 1.29 -10.00
N VAL A 72 6.05 0.27 -9.20
CA VAL A 72 6.46 -1.10 -9.49
C VAL A 72 5.29 -2.02 -9.84
N TYR A 73 4.06 -1.63 -9.50
CA TYR A 73 2.93 -2.51 -9.73
C TYR A 73 1.62 -1.71 -9.70
N THR A 74 0.64 -2.18 -10.47
CA THR A 74 -0.73 -1.65 -10.48
C THR A 74 -1.68 -2.81 -10.25
N LEU A 75 -2.52 -2.69 -9.24
CA LEU A 75 -3.54 -3.71 -8.95
C LEU A 75 -4.92 -3.10 -9.16
N HIS A 76 -5.67 -3.69 -10.09
CA HIS A 76 -7.06 -3.34 -10.33
C HIS A 76 -7.91 -4.36 -9.54
N ARG A 77 -8.52 -3.92 -8.46
CA ARG A 77 -9.23 -4.86 -7.58
C ARG A 77 -10.62 -4.38 -7.23
N LYS A 78 -11.48 -5.35 -7.05
CA LYS A 78 -12.80 -5.11 -6.51
C LYS A 78 -12.84 -5.70 -5.10
N SER A 79 -13.29 -4.89 -4.14
CA SER A 79 -13.45 -5.29 -2.75
C SER A 79 -14.84 -4.85 -2.33
N ASP A 80 -15.69 -5.80 -1.98
CA ASP A 80 -17.09 -5.55 -1.67
C ASP A 80 -17.76 -4.81 -2.83
N GLU A 81 -18.29 -3.61 -2.60
CA GLU A 81 -18.97 -2.83 -3.63
C GLU A 81 -18.07 -1.79 -4.29
N ARG A 82 -16.80 -1.73 -3.89
CA ARG A 82 -15.86 -0.73 -4.37
C ARG A 82 -14.85 -1.32 -5.32
N THR A 83 -14.50 -0.53 -6.33
CA THR A 83 -13.41 -0.88 -7.24
C THR A 83 -12.27 0.10 -7.01
N TYR A 84 -11.06 -0.43 -6.96
CA TYR A 84 -9.85 0.32 -6.70
C TYR A 84 -8.85 0.15 -7.84
N ILE A 85 -8.14 1.22 -8.13
CA ILE A 85 -6.88 1.15 -8.84
C ILE A 85 -5.82 1.46 -7.78
N ASP A 86 -5.05 0.46 -7.41
CA ASP A 86 -3.98 0.61 -6.42
C ASP A 86 -2.64 0.74 -7.14
N LEU A 87 -1.95 1.84 -6.88
CA LEU A 87 -0.62 2.09 -7.42
C LEU A 87 0.41 1.80 -6.33
N TRP A 88 1.32 0.87 -6.60
CA TRP A 88 2.30 0.39 -5.63
C TRP A 88 3.66 0.98 -5.95
N PHE A 89 4.16 1.81 -5.04
CA PHE A 89 5.45 2.48 -5.17
C PHE A 89 6.47 1.84 -4.24
N GLU A 90 7.69 1.68 -4.73
CA GLU A 90 8.80 1.21 -3.91
C GLU A 90 9.73 2.38 -3.61
N VAL A 91 10.22 2.44 -2.39
CA VAL A 91 11.13 3.49 -1.92
C VAL A 91 12.53 2.91 -1.81
N ASP A 92 13.45 3.54 -2.49
CA ASP A 92 14.85 3.12 -2.52
C ASP A 92 15.73 3.88 -1.51
N GLY A 93 15.24 4.98 -0.98
CA GLY A 93 15.93 5.75 0.02
C GLY A 93 15.00 6.81 0.61
N PHE A 94 15.20 7.12 1.87
CA PHE A 94 14.37 8.09 2.57
C PHE A 94 15.11 8.66 3.76
N ASP A 95 14.67 9.83 4.23
CA ASP A 95 15.20 10.45 5.44
C ASP A 95 14.29 10.14 6.61
N GLY A 96 14.91 9.93 7.77
CA GLY A 96 14.21 9.65 9.01
C GLY A 96 14.13 8.16 9.33
N VAL A 97 13.68 7.88 10.53
CA VAL A 97 13.42 6.51 11.00
C VAL A 97 11.91 6.34 11.08
N PRO A 98 11.34 5.29 10.48
CA PRO A 98 9.89 5.10 10.54
C PRO A 98 9.41 5.02 11.98
N VAL A 99 8.38 5.80 12.28
CA VAL A 99 7.69 5.78 13.57
C VAL A 99 6.19 5.75 13.35
N ASN A 100 5.45 5.18 14.27
CA ASN A 100 4.00 5.14 14.18
C ASN A 100 3.42 6.52 14.49
N GLN A 101 3.01 7.25 13.47
CA GLN A 101 2.43 8.60 13.59
C GLN A 101 0.92 8.58 13.82
N GLU A 102 0.29 7.42 13.67
CA GLU A 102 -1.15 7.29 13.82
C GLU A 102 -1.51 6.14 14.77
N PRO A 103 -1.11 6.24 16.05
CA PRO A 103 -1.31 5.14 17.00
C PRO A 103 -2.79 4.77 17.19
N ASN A 104 -3.72 5.67 16.86
CA ASN A 104 -5.14 5.36 16.98
C ASN A 104 -5.59 4.35 15.90
N LYS A 105 -4.93 4.36 14.74
CA LYS A 105 -5.29 3.51 13.59
C LYS A 105 -4.24 2.45 13.28
N CYS A 106 -3.09 2.53 13.92
CA CYS A 106 -1.99 1.60 13.70
C CYS A 106 -1.50 1.08 15.05
N ALA A 107 -1.61 -0.23 15.25
CA ALA A 107 -1.21 -0.86 16.51
C ALA A 107 0.31 -0.99 16.63
N GLY A 108 1.03 -0.96 15.52
CA GLY A 108 2.48 -1.07 15.54
C GLY A 108 3.07 -1.21 14.16
N LEU A 109 4.38 -1.04 14.10
CA LEU A 109 5.17 -1.22 12.89
C LEU A 109 6.05 -2.45 13.03
N MET A 110 6.37 -3.09 11.93
CA MET A 110 7.25 -4.24 11.93
C MET A 110 7.99 -4.35 10.61
N TRP A 111 9.29 -4.59 10.67
CA TRP A 111 10.06 -4.99 9.50
C TRP A 111 9.86 -6.47 9.29
N SER A 112 9.40 -6.85 8.12
CA SER A 112 9.09 -8.25 7.79
C SER A 112 9.90 -8.71 6.60
N ASP A 113 10.34 -9.96 6.67
CA ASP A 113 10.97 -10.61 5.52
C ASP A 113 9.93 -10.70 4.39
N LEU A 114 10.29 -10.20 3.22
CA LEU A 114 9.41 -10.21 2.04
C LEU A 114 8.98 -11.63 1.65
N GLN A 115 9.84 -12.62 1.89
CA GLN A 115 9.55 -14.00 1.53
C GLN A 115 8.82 -14.77 2.64
N ASN A 116 8.62 -14.16 3.79
CA ASN A 116 7.97 -14.82 4.93
C ASN A 116 7.11 -13.81 5.70
N LEU A 117 6.05 -13.33 5.05
CA LEU A 117 5.14 -12.35 5.64
C LEU A 117 4.33 -12.98 6.78
N PRO A 118 3.88 -12.17 7.76
CA PRO A 118 2.97 -12.67 8.78
C PRO A 118 1.73 -13.31 8.15
N GLU A 119 1.25 -14.39 8.74
CA GLU A 119 0.08 -15.10 8.24
C GLU A 119 -1.15 -14.19 8.17
N ASN A 120 -1.28 -13.27 9.12
CA ASN A 120 -2.39 -12.32 9.16
C ASN A 120 -2.12 -11.03 8.39
N THR A 121 -1.31 -11.07 7.34
CA THR A 121 -1.20 -9.97 6.39
C THR A 121 -2.45 -9.93 5.52
N GLN A 122 -2.92 -8.73 5.15
CA GLN A 122 -4.07 -8.60 4.25
C GLN A 122 -3.86 -9.44 2.99
N GLU A 123 -4.91 -10.16 2.59
CA GLU A 123 -4.80 -11.12 1.50
C GLU A 123 -4.35 -10.49 0.19
N TYR A 124 -4.97 -9.36 -0.19
CA TYR A 124 -4.61 -8.72 -1.45
C TYR A 124 -3.19 -8.13 -1.41
N VAL A 125 -2.68 -7.81 -0.24
CA VAL A 125 -1.29 -7.34 -0.08
C VAL A 125 -0.32 -8.51 -0.35
N LYS A 126 -0.62 -9.69 0.20
CA LYS A 126 0.19 -10.88 -0.07
C LYS A 126 0.21 -11.21 -1.55
N ILE A 127 -0.96 -11.17 -2.18
CA ILE A 127 -1.11 -11.46 -3.61
C ILE A 127 -0.29 -10.48 -4.44
N ALA A 128 -0.43 -9.18 -4.16
CA ALA A 128 0.29 -8.14 -4.90
C ALA A 128 1.81 -8.26 -4.74
N LEU A 129 2.28 -8.45 -3.51
CA LEU A 129 3.71 -8.56 -3.25
C LEU A 129 4.34 -9.77 -3.95
N LYS A 130 3.58 -10.84 -4.09
CA LYS A 130 4.05 -12.02 -4.84
C LYS A 130 4.01 -11.78 -6.34
N ASP A 131 2.90 -11.24 -6.85
CA ASP A 131 2.71 -11.04 -8.28
C ASP A 131 3.67 -10.02 -8.89
N MET A 132 4.00 -8.98 -8.13
CA MET A 132 4.88 -7.93 -8.64
C MET A 132 6.31 -8.39 -8.89
N GLN A 133 6.68 -9.58 -8.43
CA GLN A 133 7.99 -10.14 -8.72
C GLN A 133 8.15 -10.55 -10.16
N THR A 134 7.02 -10.83 -10.85
CA THR A 134 7.02 -11.30 -12.24
C THR A 134 6.13 -10.49 -13.17
N SER A 135 5.40 -9.51 -12.65
CA SER A 135 4.43 -8.75 -13.44
C SER A 135 4.36 -7.31 -12.93
N HIS A 136 3.87 -6.41 -13.78
CA HIS A 136 3.66 -5.01 -13.42
C HIS A 136 2.19 -4.69 -13.21
N TYR A 137 1.31 -5.63 -13.48
CA TYR A 137 -0.12 -5.43 -13.40
C TYR A 137 -0.83 -6.71 -12.99
N GLY A 138 -1.87 -6.55 -12.16
CA GLY A 138 -2.76 -7.64 -11.81
C GLY A 138 -4.18 -7.15 -11.63
N SER A 139 -5.11 -8.09 -11.61
CA SER A 139 -6.50 -7.78 -11.27
C SER A 139 -7.02 -8.83 -10.28
N LEU A 140 -7.94 -8.41 -9.43
CA LEU A 140 -8.45 -9.25 -8.36
C LEU A 140 -9.92 -8.97 -8.14
N GLY A 141 -10.74 -10.01 -8.10
CA GLY A 141 -12.16 -9.90 -7.85
C GLY A 141 -12.96 -9.33 -9.02
N LEU A 142 -12.33 -9.26 -10.19
CA LEU A 142 -12.94 -8.77 -11.42
C LEU A 142 -12.93 -9.88 -12.45
N ASP A 143 -13.74 -9.71 -13.50
CA ASP A 143 -13.93 -10.69 -14.56
C ASP A 143 -14.40 -12.03 -14.01
N THR A 144 -15.41 -12.55 -14.60
CA THR A 144 -15.94 -13.85 -14.20
C THR A 144 -14.97 -14.93 -14.61
N GLU A 145 -14.56 -15.76 -13.67
CA GLU A 145 -13.69 -16.88 -13.98
C GLU A 145 -14.42 -17.92 -14.82
N CYS A 146 -13.73 -18.43 -15.76
CA CYS A 146 -14.26 -19.46 -16.64
C CYS A 146 -13.75 -20.83 -16.25
#